data_62e8a51a7633c726950b543509afdfce
#
_entry.id   62e8a51a7633c726950b543509afdfce
#
_cell.length_a   1.000
_cell.length_b   1.000
_cell.length_c   1.000
_cell.angle_alpha   90.00
_cell.angle_beta   90.00
_cell.angle_gamma   90.00
#
_symmetry.space_group_name_H-M   'P 1'
#
loop_
_entity.id
_entity.type
_entity.pdbx_description
1 polymer ?
#
loop_
_entity_poly.entity_id
_entity_poly.type
_entity_poly.pdbx_seq_one_letter_code
_entity_poly.pdbx_strand_id
1 'polypeptide(L)'
;QTNYFGNPKLAQHAFGLKYLDDAIRIRNHLLYMFEQAIHEPNPELRRALLTFVIVGGGPTGVECAGAFSELIRLVLIKDYPGLNIKDVRVVLLEATDKLLAMLPEKLQEAAAKTLWKKYVEVRFGASVAEFDGTCVTLKGGERIPSHTMVWAAGVRAVAWTVASTPGRWR
;
A
#
# COMPACT_ATOMS: atom_id res chain seq x y z
N GLN A 1 7.92 -0.17 14.82
CA GLN A 1 8.37 -1.00 13.70
C GLN A 1 7.17 -1.49 12.90
N THR A 2 7.28 -1.55 11.59
CA THR A 2 6.29 -2.20 10.72
C THR A 2 6.28 -3.69 11.04
N ASN A 3 5.08 -4.25 11.21
CA ASN A 3 4.92 -5.68 11.49
C ASN A 3 4.58 -6.43 10.20
N TYR A 4 5.53 -7.17 9.68
CA TYR A 4 5.33 -8.03 8.49
C TYR A 4 4.84 -9.44 8.85
N PHE A 5 4.27 -9.62 10.03
CA PHE A 5 3.75 -10.90 10.56
C PHE A 5 4.72 -12.09 10.42
N GLY A 6 6.01 -11.82 10.67
CA GLY A 6 7.05 -12.84 10.64
C GLY A 6 7.53 -13.25 9.25
N ASN A 7 7.14 -12.54 8.20
CA ASN A 7 7.63 -12.79 6.84
C ASN A 7 8.79 -11.84 6.48
N PRO A 8 10.06 -12.28 6.59
CA PRO A 8 11.22 -11.42 6.32
C PRO A 8 11.35 -11.03 4.84
N LYS A 9 10.82 -11.84 3.92
CA LYS A 9 10.86 -11.53 2.48
C LYS A 9 10.02 -10.30 2.13
N LEU A 10 8.88 -10.11 2.80
CA LEU A 10 8.08 -8.91 2.62
C LEU A 10 8.84 -7.65 3.05
N ALA A 11 9.64 -7.74 4.11
CA ALA A 11 10.42 -6.61 4.62
C ALA A 11 11.55 -6.15 3.67
N GLN A 12 11.98 -6.99 2.76
CA GLN A 12 13.07 -6.67 1.82
C GLN A 12 12.61 -5.77 0.67
N HIS A 13 11.39 -5.95 0.20
CA HIS A 13 10.88 -5.31 -1.01
C HIS A 13 9.71 -4.35 -0.76
N ALA A 14 8.94 -4.56 0.31
CA ALA A 14 7.79 -3.72 0.64
C ALA A 14 8.21 -2.40 1.30
N PHE A 15 7.49 -1.35 0.98
CA PHE A 15 7.59 -0.08 1.69
C PHE A 15 6.74 -0.13 2.96
N GLY A 16 7.32 0.16 4.13
CA GLY A 16 6.55 0.51 5.31
C GLY A 16 6.04 1.95 5.19
N LEU A 17 5.00 2.30 5.95
CA LEU A 17 4.50 3.67 6.03
C LEU A 17 4.26 4.03 7.50
N LYS A 18 5.28 4.59 8.13
CA LYS A 18 5.23 5.00 9.54
C LYS A 18 5.86 6.37 9.79
N TYR A 19 6.93 6.69 9.08
CA TYR A 19 7.68 7.91 9.25
C TYR A 19 7.61 8.78 7.99
N LEU A 20 7.94 10.06 8.12
CA LEU A 20 7.99 10.99 7.00
C LEU A 20 8.95 10.50 5.89
N ASP A 21 10.09 9.94 6.28
CA ASP A 21 11.06 9.39 5.34
C ASP A 21 10.49 8.24 4.50
N ASP A 22 9.60 7.43 5.08
CA ASP A 22 8.89 6.39 4.33
C ASP A 22 8.02 7.01 3.24
N ALA A 23 7.27 8.06 3.56
CA ALA A 23 6.43 8.77 2.60
C ALA A 23 7.25 9.41 1.47
N ILE A 24 8.41 10.00 1.79
CA ILE A 24 9.34 10.55 0.80
C ILE A 24 9.87 9.46 -0.13
N ARG A 25 10.29 8.32 0.42
CA ARG A 25 10.77 7.16 -0.36
C ARG A 25 9.68 6.62 -1.29
N ILE A 26 8.47 6.45 -0.77
CA ILE A 26 7.32 5.98 -1.55
C ILE A 26 7.02 6.96 -2.69
N ARG A 27 6.96 8.27 -2.42
CA ARG A 27 6.74 9.29 -3.45
C ARG A 27 7.80 9.23 -4.54
N ASN A 28 9.07 9.18 -4.18
CA ASN A 28 10.17 9.11 -5.14
C ASN A 28 10.12 7.82 -5.96
N HIS A 29 9.75 6.70 -5.34
CA HIS A 29 9.56 5.43 -6.03
C HIS A 29 8.38 5.50 -7.03
N LEU A 30 7.25 6.12 -6.66
CA LEU A 30 6.13 6.34 -7.57
C LEU A 30 6.57 7.10 -8.83
N LEU A 31 7.27 8.22 -8.65
CA LEU A 31 7.80 9.01 -9.78
C LEU A 31 8.72 8.16 -10.67
N TYR A 32 9.63 7.41 -10.06
CA TYR A 32 10.52 6.50 -10.79
C TYR A 32 9.75 5.43 -11.57
N MET A 33 8.69 4.86 -11.02
CA MET A 33 7.84 3.89 -11.74
C MET A 33 7.17 4.51 -12.96
N PHE A 34 6.69 5.75 -12.87
CA PHE A 34 6.12 6.48 -14.00
C PHE A 34 7.18 6.75 -15.08
N GLU A 35 8.40 7.18 -14.69
CA GLU A 35 9.52 7.39 -15.61
C GLU A 35 9.91 6.08 -16.33
N GLN A 36 9.97 4.96 -15.62
CA GLN A 36 10.23 3.67 -16.24
C GLN A 36 9.11 3.25 -17.19
N ALA A 37 7.85 3.45 -16.80
CA ALA A 37 6.69 3.03 -17.57
C ALA A 37 6.56 3.75 -18.92
N ILE A 38 6.96 5.03 -19.01
CA ILE A 38 6.88 5.79 -20.28
C ILE A 38 7.84 5.25 -21.34
N HIS A 39 8.93 4.62 -20.91
CA HIS A 39 9.94 4.05 -21.79
C HIS A 39 9.79 2.54 -22.00
N GLU A 40 8.88 1.89 -21.27
CA GLU A 40 8.68 0.44 -21.34
C GLU A 40 7.79 0.05 -22.54
N PRO A 41 8.36 -0.63 -23.57
CA PRO A 41 7.61 -1.02 -24.76
C PRO A 41 6.66 -2.20 -24.52
N ASN A 42 6.97 -3.08 -23.54
CA ASN A 42 6.13 -4.22 -23.22
C ASN A 42 4.90 -3.79 -22.42
N PRO A 43 3.67 -3.96 -22.94
CA PRO A 43 2.46 -3.51 -22.26
C PRO A 43 2.21 -4.18 -20.91
N GLU A 44 2.62 -5.44 -20.74
CA GLU A 44 2.45 -6.19 -19.49
C GLU A 44 3.40 -5.67 -18.40
N LEU A 45 4.67 -5.47 -18.75
CA LEU A 45 5.64 -4.87 -17.83
C LEU A 45 5.27 -3.43 -17.49
N ARG A 46 4.83 -2.64 -18.46
CA ARG A 46 4.34 -1.28 -18.23
C ARG A 46 3.15 -1.27 -17.25
N ARG A 47 2.20 -2.17 -17.37
CA ARG A 47 1.09 -2.30 -16.42
C ARG A 47 1.57 -2.72 -15.03
N ALA A 48 2.56 -3.60 -14.94
CA ALA A 48 3.16 -3.99 -13.66
C ALA A 48 3.84 -2.80 -12.96
N LEU A 49 4.56 -1.95 -13.70
CA LEU A 49 5.15 -0.70 -13.19
C LEU A 49 4.08 0.29 -12.71
N LEU A 50 2.93 0.35 -13.37
CA LEU A 50 1.81 1.24 -13.07
C LEU A 50 0.77 0.62 -12.12
N THR A 51 1.02 -0.55 -11.56
CA THR A 51 0.18 -1.18 -10.55
C THR A 51 0.77 -0.94 -9.16
N PHE A 52 0.01 -0.28 -8.29
CA PHE A 52 0.41 0.10 -6.93
C PHE A 52 -0.45 -0.67 -5.93
N VAL A 53 0.18 -1.55 -5.16
CA VAL A 53 -0.50 -2.39 -4.18
C VAL A 53 -0.32 -1.83 -2.78
N ILE A 54 -1.42 -1.61 -2.07
CA ILE A 54 -1.45 -1.23 -0.66
C ILE A 54 -2.03 -2.41 0.13
N VAL A 55 -1.41 -2.78 1.24
CA VAL A 55 -1.83 -3.89 2.08
C VAL A 55 -2.29 -3.39 3.44
N GLY A 56 -3.55 -3.68 3.77
CA GLY A 56 -4.20 -3.35 5.04
C GLY A 56 -5.34 -2.32 4.88
N GLY A 57 -6.54 -2.72 5.22
CA GLY A 57 -7.78 -1.91 5.16
C GLY A 57 -8.04 -1.06 6.40
N GLY A 58 -7.04 -0.84 7.24
CA GLY A 58 -7.10 0.11 8.36
C GLY A 58 -6.98 1.57 7.91
N PRO A 59 -7.02 2.54 8.84
CA PRO A 59 -6.97 3.97 8.52
C PRO A 59 -5.80 4.35 7.61
N THR A 60 -4.60 3.93 7.96
CA THR A 60 -3.38 4.23 7.19
C THR A 60 -3.46 3.73 5.74
N GLY A 61 -3.94 2.49 5.54
CA GLY A 61 -4.03 1.91 4.19
C GLY A 61 -5.12 2.57 3.35
N VAL A 62 -6.28 2.87 3.94
CA VAL A 62 -7.38 3.57 3.28
C VAL A 62 -6.95 4.97 2.86
N GLU A 63 -6.30 5.73 3.75
CA GLU A 63 -5.78 7.07 3.45
C GLU A 63 -4.69 7.03 2.38
N CYS A 64 -3.74 6.10 2.50
CA CYS A 64 -2.67 5.90 1.53
C CYS A 64 -3.22 5.58 0.13
N ALA A 65 -4.18 4.66 0.02
CA ALA A 65 -4.79 4.29 -1.26
C ALA A 65 -5.54 5.48 -1.90
N GLY A 66 -6.26 6.24 -1.08
CA GLY A 66 -6.92 7.48 -1.53
C GLY A 66 -5.93 8.53 -2.03
N ALA A 67 -4.86 8.78 -1.27
CA ALA A 67 -3.81 9.73 -1.62
C ALA A 67 -3.05 9.32 -2.89
N PHE A 68 -2.75 8.04 -3.06
CA PHE A 68 -2.12 7.52 -4.28
C PHE A 68 -2.98 7.80 -5.50
N SER A 69 -4.26 7.47 -5.44
CA SER A 69 -5.17 7.70 -6.55
C SER A 69 -5.29 9.18 -6.91
N GLU A 70 -5.36 10.06 -5.91
CA GLU A 70 -5.41 11.51 -6.13
C GLU A 70 -4.11 12.04 -6.74
N LEU A 71 -2.96 11.70 -6.18
CA LEU A 71 -1.65 12.12 -6.71
C LEU A 71 -1.49 11.68 -8.18
N ILE A 72 -1.81 10.43 -8.47
CA ILE A 72 -1.68 9.88 -9.81
C ILE A 72 -2.62 10.58 -10.80
N ARG A 73 -3.91 10.67 -10.46
CA ARG A 73 -4.94 11.14 -11.39
C ARG A 73 -4.99 12.65 -11.54
N LEU A 74 -4.63 13.39 -10.50
CA LEU A 74 -4.69 14.86 -10.53
C LEU A 74 -3.37 15.50 -10.95
N VAL A 75 -2.25 14.82 -10.72
CA VAL A 75 -0.90 15.37 -10.94
C VAL A 75 -0.14 14.54 -11.97
N LEU A 76 0.27 13.31 -11.62
CA LEU A 76 1.26 12.57 -12.40
C LEU A 76 0.82 12.30 -13.85
N ILE A 77 -0.46 11.99 -14.08
CA ILE A 77 -0.93 11.72 -15.44
C ILE A 77 -0.80 12.94 -16.38
N LYS A 78 -0.77 14.15 -15.83
CA LYS A 78 -0.57 15.37 -16.61
C LYS A 78 0.89 15.59 -16.95
N ASP A 79 1.79 15.16 -16.05
CA ASP A 79 3.24 15.27 -16.25
C ASP A 79 3.77 14.19 -17.19
N TYR A 80 3.01 13.09 -17.38
CA TYR A 80 3.35 11.97 -18.25
C TYR A 80 2.28 11.72 -19.34
N PRO A 81 2.10 12.64 -20.31
CA PRO A 81 1.03 12.58 -21.31
C PRO A 81 1.10 11.38 -22.26
N GLY A 82 2.26 10.69 -22.30
CA GLY A 82 2.44 9.46 -23.08
C GLY A 82 1.83 8.21 -22.41
N LEU A 83 1.40 8.31 -21.15
CA LEU A 83 0.81 7.19 -20.41
C LEU A 83 -0.72 7.26 -20.43
N ASN A 84 -1.34 6.09 -20.59
CA ASN A 84 -2.80 5.99 -20.49
C ASN A 84 -3.20 5.77 -19.02
N ILE A 85 -4.03 6.67 -18.48
CA ILE A 85 -4.56 6.55 -17.11
C ILE A 85 -5.28 5.22 -16.84
N LYS A 86 -5.80 4.55 -17.89
CA LYS A 86 -6.46 3.24 -17.79
C LYS A 86 -5.48 2.11 -17.47
N ASP A 87 -4.19 2.29 -17.73
CA ASP A 87 -3.16 1.32 -17.40
C ASP A 87 -2.72 1.41 -15.94
N VAL A 88 -3.09 2.51 -15.26
CA VAL A 88 -2.74 2.73 -13.84
C VAL A 88 -3.77 2.04 -12.94
N ARG A 89 -3.27 1.24 -12.00
CA ARG A 89 -4.08 0.55 -11.00
C ARG A 89 -3.59 0.88 -9.59
N VAL A 90 -4.52 1.24 -8.72
CA VAL A 90 -4.30 1.33 -7.27
C VAL A 90 -5.15 0.24 -6.62
N VAL A 91 -4.52 -0.73 -5.99
CA VAL A 91 -5.16 -1.92 -5.41
C VAL A 91 -4.96 -1.91 -3.91
N LEU A 92 -6.05 -1.91 -3.14
CA LEU A 92 -6.04 -2.06 -1.68
C LEU A 92 -6.44 -3.49 -1.33
N LEU A 93 -5.52 -4.22 -0.72
CA LEU A 93 -5.73 -5.60 -0.25
C LEU A 93 -6.04 -5.59 1.24
N GLU A 94 -7.17 -6.20 1.61
CA GLU A 94 -7.57 -6.42 2.99
C GLU A 94 -7.82 -7.91 3.24
N ALA A 95 -7.26 -8.43 4.32
CA ALA A 95 -7.37 -9.85 4.66
C ALA A 95 -8.76 -10.26 5.16
N THR A 96 -9.49 -9.31 5.73
CA THR A 96 -10.86 -9.49 6.23
C THR A 96 -11.89 -9.08 5.16
N ASP A 97 -13.15 -9.08 5.52
CA ASP A 97 -14.28 -8.69 4.68
C ASP A 97 -14.68 -7.21 4.81
N LYS A 98 -13.93 -6.41 5.62
CA LYS A 98 -14.30 -5.04 5.97
C LYS A 98 -13.10 -4.09 5.96
N LEU A 99 -13.33 -2.86 5.48
CA LEU A 99 -12.42 -1.75 5.73
C LEU A 99 -12.75 -1.13 7.09
N LEU A 100 -11.73 -0.57 7.76
CA LEU A 100 -11.90 0.23 8.98
C LEU A 100 -12.76 -0.51 10.02
N ALA A 101 -12.48 -1.79 10.28
CA ALA A 101 -13.29 -2.67 11.11
C ALA A 101 -13.61 -2.13 12.53
N MET A 102 -12.83 -1.13 13.01
CA MET A 102 -13.05 -0.43 14.26
C MET A 102 -14.14 0.65 14.20
N LEU A 103 -14.62 1.02 13.01
CA LEU A 103 -15.64 2.05 12.82
C LEU A 103 -17.04 1.45 12.63
N PRO A 104 -18.10 2.24 12.88
CA PRO A 104 -19.47 1.84 12.55
C PRO A 104 -19.65 1.49 11.07
N GLU A 105 -20.52 0.53 10.77
CA GLU A 105 -20.72 -0.02 9.41
C GLU A 105 -20.99 1.05 8.35
N LYS A 106 -21.84 2.05 8.67
CA LYS A 106 -22.10 3.19 7.77
C LYS A 106 -20.84 3.94 7.33
N LEU A 107 -19.83 4.04 8.21
CA LEU A 107 -18.55 4.69 7.90
C LEU A 107 -17.65 3.75 7.08
N GLN A 108 -17.69 2.44 7.34
CA GLN A 108 -16.98 1.45 6.54
C GLN A 108 -17.46 1.46 5.09
N GLU A 109 -18.79 1.46 4.88
CA GLU A 109 -19.41 1.54 3.56
C GLU A 109 -19.08 2.87 2.85
N ALA A 110 -19.13 3.99 3.59
CA ALA A 110 -18.80 5.31 3.05
C ALA A 110 -17.33 5.36 2.59
N ALA A 111 -16.41 4.78 3.35
CA ALA A 111 -15.00 4.68 2.99
C ALA A 111 -14.80 3.84 1.72
N ALA A 112 -15.41 2.65 1.66
CA ALA A 112 -15.35 1.79 0.49
C ALA A 112 -15.90 2.48 -0.76
N LYS A 113 -17.06 3.13 -0.64
CA LYS A 113 -17.67 3.92 -1.73
C LYS A 113 -16.80 5.10 -2.18
N THR A 114 -16.12 5.75 -1.23
CA THR A 114 -15.20 6.85 -1.54
C THR A 114 -13.97 6.35 -2.30
N LEU A 115 -13.37 5.25 -1.88
CA LEU A 115 -12.26 4.63 -2.59
C LEU A 115 -12.65 4.17 -3.99
N TRP A 116 -13.83 3.58 -4.15
CA TRP A 116 -14.35 3.22 -5.46
C TRP A 116 -14.51 4.42 -6.40
N LYS A 117 -15.06 5.55 -5.91
CA LYS A 117 -15.14 6.81 -6.68
C LYS A 117 -13.78 7.36 -7.08
N LYS A 118 -12.74 7.05 -6.29
CA LYS A 118 -11.35 7.40 -6.58
C LYS A 118 -10.66 6.36 -7.44
N TYR A 119 -11.39 5.37 -7.99
CA TYR A 119 -10.85 4.29 -8.82
C TYR A 119 -9.81 3.41 -8.09
N VAL A 120 -9.94 3.27 -6.79
CA VAL A 120 -9.17 2.28 -6.02
C VAL A 120 -9.89 0.95 -6.09
N GLU A 121 -9.18 -0.08 -6.51
CA GLU A 121 -9.66 -1.47 -6.50
C GLU A 121 -9.50 -2.04 -5.10
N VAL A 122 -10.61 -2.24 -4.38
CA VAL A 122 -10.58 -2.84 -3.04
C VAL A 122 -10.84 -4.33 -3.15
N ARG A 123 -9.96 -5.15 -2.58
CA ARG A 123 -10.07 -6.60 -2.53
C ARG A 123 -10.12 -7.08 -1.10
N PHE A 124 -11.21 -7.72 -0.74
CA PHE A 124 -11.42 -8.37 0.55
C PHE A 124 -11.00 -9.84 0.52
N GLY A 125 -10.73 -10.42 1.69
CA GLY A 125 -10.25 -11.79 1.81
C GLY A 125 -8.88 -12.02 1.19
N ALA A 126 -8.15 -10.95 0.87
CA ALA A 126 -6.92 -10.94 0.09
C ALA A 126 -5.68 -10.85 1.00
N SER A 127 -5.24 -11.99 1.52
CA SER A 127 -4.01 -12.07 2.31
C SER A 127 -2.79 -12.24 1.43
N VAL A 128 -1.77 -11.41 1.62
CA VAL A 128 -0.49 -11.52 0.90
C VAL A 128 0.32 -12.67 1.49
N ALA A 129 0.82 -13.53 0.61
CA ALA A 129 1.77 -14.60 0.93
C ALA A 129 3.21 -14.18 0.72
N GLU A 130 3.50 -13.52 -0.42
CA GLU A 130 4.86 -13.15 -0.82
C GLU A 130 4.86 -11.90 -1.69
N PHE A 131 5.97 -11.18 -1.68
CA PHE A 131 6.30 -10.13 -2.63
C PHE A 131 7.78 -10.22 -2.96
N ASP A 132 8.09 -10.41 -4.25
CA ASP A 132 9.46 -10.58 -4.74
C ASP A 132 10.07 -9.29 -5.33
N GLY A 133 9.36 -8.16 -5.23
CA GLY A 133 9.75 -6.88 -5.81
C GLY A 133 9.17 -6.62 -7.20
N THR A 134 8.57 -7.63 -7.82
CA THR A 134 7.97 -7.56 -9.17
C THR A 134 6.55 -8.13 -9.22
N CYS A 135 6.18 -8.93 -8.23
CA CYS A 135 4.88 -9.58 -8.18
C CYS A 135 4.43 -9.82 -6.74
N VAL A 136 3.20 -9.44 -6.42
CA VAL A 136 2.52 -9.79 -5.18
C VAL A 136 1.78 -11.09 -5.37
N THR A 137 2.06 -12.10 -4.53
CA THR A 137 1.36 -13.39 -4.51
C THR A 137 0.44 -13.45 -3.30
N LEU A 138 -0.83 -13.76 -3.52
CA LEU A 138 -1.82 -13.96 -2.46
C LEU A 138 -1.79 -15.40 -1.95
N LYS A 139 -2.28 -15.64 -0.73
CA LYS A 139 -2.36 -16.99 -0.14
C LYS A 139 -3.19 -17.97 -0.97
N GLY A 140 -4.13 -17.47 -1.77
CA GLY A 140 -4.91 -18.26 -2.72
C GLY A 140 -4.19 -18.61 -4.02
N GLY A 141 -2.92 -18.24 -4.17
CA GLY A 141 -2.11 -18.50 -5.37
C GLY A 141 -2.29 -17.45 -6.49
N GLU A 142 -3.22 -16.52 -6.35
CA GLU A 142 -3.37 -15.41 -7.30
C GLU A 142 -2.13 -14.52 -7.28
N ARG A 143 -1.72 -14.07 -8.46
CA ARG A 143 -0.55 -13.22 -8.66
C ARG A 143 -0.98 -11.87 -9.23
N ILE A 144 -0.44 -10.79 -8.62
CA ILE A 144 -0.66 -9.41 -9.06
C ILE A 144 0.71 -8.84 -9.45
N PRO A 145 1.02 -8.76 -10.76
CA PRO A 145 2.25 -8.10 -11.22
C PRO A 145 2.27 -6.64 -10.76
N SER A 146 3.28 -6.30 -9.98
CA SER A 146 3.46 -4.95 -9.41
C SER A 146 4.89 -4.80 -8.91
N HIS A 147 5.49 -3.64 -9.18
CA HIS A 147 6.80 -3.27 -8.64
C HIS A 147 6.70 -2.43 -7.37
N THR A 148 5.47 -2.19 -6.89
CA THR A 148 5.22 -1.34 -5.72
C THR A 148 4.26 -2.01 -4.75
N MET A 149 4.73 -2.29 -3.54
CA MET A 149 3.86 -2.72 -2.46
C MET A 149 4.12 -1.88 -1.20
N VAL A 150 3.08 -1.21 -0.70
CA VAL A 150 3.08 -0.48 0.56
C VAL A 150 2.40 -1.31 1.62
N TRP A 151 3.12 -1.61 2.70
CA TRP A 151 2.62 -2.39 3.82
C TRP A 151 2.08 -1.47 4.91
N ALA A 152 0.78 -1.32 4.99
CA ALA A 152 0.06 -0.56 6.01
C ALA A 152 -0.65 -1.46 7.04
N ALA A 153 -0.49 -2.80 6.93
CA ALA A 153 -1.08 -3.78 7.83
C ALA A 153 -0.22 -3.97 9.08
N GLY A 154 -0.72 -3.52 10.22
CA GLY A 154 -0.14 -3.76 11.53
C GLY A 154 1.01 -2.83 11.90
N VAL A 155 0.85 -2.17 13.05
CA VAL A 155 1.91 -1.44 13.76
C VAL A 155 2.28 -2.22 15.00
N ARG A 156 3.54 -2.67 15.10
CA ARG A 156 4.01 -3.30 16.33
C ARG A 156 4.39 -2.22 17.34
N ALA A 157 3.81 -2.26 18.54
CA ALA A 157 4.30 -1.45 19.65
C ALA A 157 5.76 -1.83 19.93
N VAL A 158 6.63 -0.83 20.02
CA VAL A 158 7.98 -1.05 20.55
C VAL A 158 7.81 -1.31 22.03
N ALA A 159 8.27 -2.47 22.52
CA ALA A 159 8.31 -2.74 23.95
C ALA A 159 9.22 -1.66 24.58
N TRP A 160 8.62 -0.73 25.31
CA TRP A 160 9.36 0.13 26.20
C TRP A 160 9.84 -0.77 27.35
N THR A 161 11.12 -1.09 27.36
CA THR A 161 11.76 -1.60 28.56
C THR A 161 11.80 -0.42 29.53
N VAL A 162 10.77 -0.30 30.36
CA VAL A 162 10.85 0.54 31.55
C VAL A 162 11.90 -0.14 32.41
N ALA A 163 13.10 0.37 32.40
CA ALA A 163 14.06 0.10 33.45
C ALA A 163 13.42 0.63 34.74
N SER A 164 12.78 -0.27 35.47
CA SER A 164 12.30 0.02 36.84
C SER A 164 13.50 0.20 37.72
N THR A 165 13.97 1.42 37.82
CA THR A 165 14.81 1.83 38.96
C THR A 165 13.86 2.00 40.13
N PRO A 166 13.97 1.22 41.21
CA PRO A 166 13.20 1.47 42.43
C PRO A 166 13.78 2.70 43.11
N GLY A 167 13.31 3.88 42.74
CA GLY A 167 13.59 5.13 43.42
C GLY A 167 12.67 5.29 44.62
N ARG A 168 13.17 5.09 45.81
CA ARG A 168 12.55 5.46 47.09
C ARG A 168 12.21 6.94 47.08
N TRP A 169 10.92 7.25 47.13
CA TRP A 169 10.46 8.58 47.58
C TRP A 169 10.43 8.59 49.11
N ARG A 170 11.21 9.44 49.77
CA ARG A 170 11.08 9.86 51.18
C ARG A 170 10.28 11.15 51.22
#